data_225b0c99bd30a176e098cb33ab36d36d
#
_entry.id   225b0c99bd30a176e098cb33ab36d36d
#
_cell.length_a   1.000
_cell.length_b   1.000
_cell.length_c   1.000
_cell.angle_alpha   90.00
_cell.angle_beta   90.00
_cell.angle_gamma   90.00
#
_symmetry.space_group_name_H-M   'P 1'
#
loop_
_entity.id
_entity.type
_entity.pdbx_description
1 polymer ?
#
loop_
_entity_poly.entity_id
_entity_poly.type
_entity_poly.pdbx_seq_one_letter_code
_entity_poly.pdbx_strand_id
1 'polypeptide(L)'
;MSELSVRSRRRIKIRGGHLGAFLCWAVVFADIGTSIYYVPGILYGNFQTRSAVFVLMTLFVFILLCIKYAEVTWRYPEGGGVVNVSSQALHPFAGLLGGTFILVDYYLTAAISALSGMIYLSVVAPGLTPWILVGTVASLLLLGVLNVLGIKESARTTAIFATAAAVGQVAVVLATAVYLGPTGILHSFSAVTRGPALSLPVMVMGYGAAFLAFSGLESIAQLAPAMREPRKSVSYRAMGAVVLTMVITSPLLTLWSTTLLSPNTDPQQFISVLGAHAAGQLLGDYVAISGSILLIFASNTAIIGAYHVFIALTRMGFLPRVLEHRNRWRLTPHWAILAAVWLPVVLIVVTRGQVGVLGDLYAFGLLGTFVLTCISLDLVRWREYKRWSPGVIAFFSVGVLTTLLVIIAWMINLYFKPDATKFGGGLTVIGLIAGLTTYRYYRNRRPAVFPVSFRPQRAKESIATALGSMRSGEHVLVILPHEQLAAEAVIAEAARAASGRGAVFLYRGVRHPHQHHELLEVGDPYLKDYAAVDAFSRAELLSRKLVPNRRYVYVPGNLPREMVAEVWRTVSPLETVVTDEDQGMLPPMAIDRIRRHTLEGTTVLHMYTSKVRAMPQSATA
;
A
#
# COMPACT_ATOMS: atom_id res chain seq x y z
N MET A 1 -3.53 -28.00 -50.75
CA MET A 1 -2.36 -28.60 -50.07
C MET A 1 -1.47 -27.41 -49.71
N SER A 2 -1.28 -27.01 -48.52
CA SER A 2 -1.03 -27.68 -47.26
C SER A 2 -1.55 -26.82 -46.09
N GLU A 3 -2.08 -27.49 -45.11
CA GLU A 3 -2.44 -27.00 -43.79
C GLU A 3 -1.21 -26.40 -43.10
N LEU A 4 -1.28 -25.17 -42.70
CA LEU A 4 -0.40 -24.60 -41.67
C LEU A 4 -1.25 -24.29 -40.44
N SER A 5 -1.07 -25.17 -39.49
CA SER A 5 -1.66 -25.26 -38.18
C SER A 5 -1.89 -23.91 -37.50
N VAL A 6 -3.09 -23.72 -37.07
CA VAL A 6 -3.51 -22.75 -36.02
C VAL A 6 -2.77 -23.10 -34.73
N ARG A 7 -1.57 -22.56 -34.52
CA ARG A 7 -0.92 -22.59 -33.22
C ARG A 7 -1.72 -21.67 -32.27
N SER A 8 -2.43 -22.35 -31.41
CA SER A 8 -2.99 -21.93 -30.13
C SER A 8 -2.55 -20.52 -29.68
N ARG A 9 -3.47 -19.56 -29.78
CA ARG A 9 -3.43 -18.31 -29.03
C ARG A 9 -3.37 -18.67 -27.53
N ARG A 10 -2.18 -18.68 -26.93
CA ARG A 10 -2.07 -18.53 -25.49
C ARG A 10 -2.62 -17.12 -25.16
N ARG A 11 -3.92 -17.05 -24.87
CA ARG A 11 -4.46 -15.97 -24.05
C ARG A 11 -3.54 -15.93 -22.83
N ILE A 12 -2.78 -14.85 -22.64
CA ILE A 12 -2.21 -14.51 -21.35
C ILE A 12 -3.44 -14.38 -20.46
N LYS A 13 -3.83 -15.45 -19.80
CA LYS A 13 -4.75 -15.40 -18.68
C LYS A 13 -4.08 -14.42 -17.73
N ILE A 14 -4.64 -13.23 -17.57
CA ILE A 14 -4.41 -12.42 -16.38
C ILE A 14 -4.60 -13.42 -15.25
N ARG A 15 -3.49 -13.87 -14.65
CA ARG A 15 -3.54 -14.85 -13.57
C ARG A 15 -4.35 -14.18 -12.48
N GLY A 16 -5.60 -14.57 -12.33
CA GLY A 16 -6.42 -14.17 -11.20
C GLY A 16 -5.61 -14.38 -9.94
N GLY A 17 -5.74 -13.51 -8.96
CA GLY A 17 -4.96 -13.58 -7.73
C GLY A 17 -4.88 -15.01 -7.20
N HIS A 18 -3.74 -15.38 -6.64
CA HIS A 18 -3.44 -16.75 -6.21
C HIS A 18 -3.55 -16.93 -4.70
N LEU A 19 -3.68 -15.82 -3.92
CA LEU A 19 -3.75 -15.84 -2.47
C LEU A 19 -5.18 -16.09 -1.99
N GLY A 20 -5.42 -17.25 -1.39
CA GLY A 20 -6.64 -17.55 -0.65
C GLY A 20 -6.61 -16.96 0.76
N ALA A 21 -7.73 -17.08 1.51
CA ALA A 21 -7.89 -16.50 2.83
C ALA A 21 -6.81 -16.92 3.84
N PHE A 22 -6.40 -18.19 3.83
CA PHE A 22 -5.33 -18.69 4.71
C PHE A 22 -3.97 -18.05 4.41
N LEU A 23 -3.57 -17.93 3.14
CA LEU A 23 -2.30 -17.29 2.78
C LEU A 23 -2.34 -15.79 3.07
N CYS A 24 -3.49 -15.13 2.88
CA CYS A 24 -3.66 -13.73 3.27
C CYS A 24 -3.58 -13.55 4.79
N TRP A 25 -4.25 -14.42 5.57
CA TRP A 25 -4.11 -14.45 7.03
C TRP A 25 -2.65 -14.60 7.44
N ALA A 26 -1.94 -15.55 6.87
CA ALA A 26 -0.57 -15.84 7.24
C ALA A 26 0.39 -14.66 6.99
N VAL A 27 0.23 -13.97 5.84
CA VAL A 27 1.06 -12.79 5.53
C VAL A 27 0.74 -11.63 6.48
N VAL A 28 -0.55 -11.38 6.76
CA VAL A 28 -0.96 -10.34 7.72
C VAL A 28 -0.53 -10.71 9.14
N PHE A 29 -0.69 -11.97 9.53
CA PHE A 29 -0.27 -12.45 10.85
C PHE A 29 1.25 -12.43 11.02
N ALA A 30 2.02 -12.66 9.96
CA ALA A 30 3.48 -12.53 9.99
C ALA A 30 3.94 -11.10 10.32
N ASP A 31 3.09 -10.12 10.14
CA ASP A 31 3.33 -8.73 10.51
C ASP A 31 2.71 -8.43 11.90
N ILE A 32 1.38 -8.45 12.02
CA ILE A 32 0.69 -8.09 13.26
C ILE A 32 0.98 -9.04 14.44
N GLY A 33 1.14 -10.34 14.18
CA GLY A 33 1.41 -11.34 15.21
C GLY A 33 2.78 -11.19 15.89
N THR A 34 3.69 -10.40 15.30
CA THR A 34 4.99 -10.07 15.89
C THR A 34 4.88 -9.07 17.03
N SER A 35 3.84 -8.23 17.05
CA SER A 35 3.59 -7.28 18.12
C SER A 35 3.47 -7.96 19.50
N ILE A 36 2.99 -9.21 19.53
CA ILE A 36 2.87 -10.02 20.76
C ILE A 36 4.22 -10.22 21.45
N TYR A 37 5.33 -10.23 20.72
CA TYR A 37 6.65 -10.49 21.28
C TYR A 37 7.27 -9.27 21.97
N TYR A 38 6.90 -8.05 21.62
CA TYR A 38 7.51 -6.83 22.19
C TYR A 38 6.52 -5.91 22.92
N VAL A 39 5.23 -5.91 22.54
CA VAL A 39 4.24 -5.01 23.14
C VAL A 39 4.01 -5.23 24.62
N PRO A 40 3.91 -6.48 25.14
CA PRO A 40 3.76 -6.71 26.57
C PRO A 40 4.90 -6.08 27.38
N GLY A 41 6.14 -6.21 26.91
CA GLY A 41 7.31 -5.62 27.53
C GLY A 41 7.34 -4.09 27.50
N ILE A 42 6.96 -3.48 26.36
CA ILE A 42 6.88 -2.03 26.23
C ILE A 42 5.81 -1.45 27.15
N LEU A 43 4.63 -2.07 27.18
CA LEU A 43 3.53 -1.62 28.04
C LEU A 43 3.85 -1.83 29.52
N TYR A 44 4.53 -2.94 29.86
CA TYR A 44 4.94 -3.23 31.23
C TYR A 44 5.83 -2.15 31.81
N GLY A 45 6.73 -1.58 31.02
CA GLY A 45 7.59 -0.47 31.45
C GLY A 45 6.81 0.76 31.97
N ASN A 46 5.62 1.01 31.39
CA ASN A 46 4.79 2.17 31.75
C ASN A 46 3.61 1.81 32.69
N PHE A 47 3.04 0.61 32.56
CA PHE A 47 1.76 0.26 33.21
C PHE A 47 1.82 -0.99 34.10
N GLN A 48 2.97 -1.66 34.13
CA GLN A 48 3.21 -2.88 34.92
C GLN A 48 2.10 -3.94 34.67
N THR A 49 1.55 -4.53 35.74
CA THR A 49 0.50 -5.57 35.66
C THR A 49 -0.78 -5.10 34.99
N ARG A 50 -1.01 -3.79 34.86
CA ARG A 50 -2.22 -3.24 34.20
C ARG A 50 -2.15 -3.18 32.67
N SER A 51 -1.04 -3.55 32.08
CA SER A 51 -0.85 -3.56 30.61
C SER A 51 -1.96 -4.29 29.86
N ALA A 52 -2.42 -5.42 30.39
CA ALA A 52 -3.49 -6.21 29.79
C ALA A 52 -4.84 -5.48 29.70
N VAL A 53 -5.16 -4.58 30.67
CA VAL A 53 -6.38 -3.77 30.63
C VAL A 53 -6.43 -2.91 29.38
N PHE A 54 -5.30 -2.29 29.05
CA PHE A 54 -5.22 -1.39 27.88
C PHE A 54 -5.28 -2.16 26.58
N VAL A 55 -4.67 -3.34 26.50
CA VAL A 55 -4.81 -4.23 25.33
C VAL A 55 -6.27 -4.65 25.16
N LEU A 56 -6.99 -5.00 26.23
CA LEU A 56 -8.42 -5.33 26.15
C LEU A 56 -9.29 -4.13 25.76
N MET A 57 -9.02 -2.93 26.29
CA MET A 57 -9.75 -1.70 25.91
C MET A 57 -9.64 -1.42 24.41
N THR A 58 -8.48 -1.62 23.82
CA THR A 58 -8.24 -1.35 22.42
C THR A 58 -8.69 -2.47 21.49
N LEU A 59 -8.92 -3.67 22.03
CA LEU A 59 -9.31 -4.86 21.25
C LEU A 59 -10.63 -4.64 20.49
N PHE A 60 -11.60 -3.96 21.11
CA PHE A 60 -12.85 -3.63 20.44
C PHE A 60 -12.62 -2.75 19.20
N VAL A 61 -11.80 -1.73 19.35
CA VAL A 61 -11.45 -0.83 18.22
C VAL A 61 -10.66 -1.58 17.13
N PHE A 62 -9.80 -2.52 17.54
CA PHE A 62 -9.10 -3.39 16.61
C PHE A 62 -10.03 -4.21 15.74
N ILE A 63 -11.06 -4.85 16.32
CA ILE A 63 -12.06 -5.61 15.56
C ILE A 63 -12.74 -4.71 14.52
N LEU A 64 -13.13 -3.51 14.91
CA LEU A 64 -13.77 -2.54 14.01
C LEU A 64 -12.80 -2.06 12.90
N LEU A 65 -11.52 -1.86 13.22
CA LEU A 65 -10.49 -1.55 12.24
C LEU A 65 -10.30 -2.71 11.25
N CYS A 66 -10.28 -3.96 11.71
CA CYS A 66 -10.20 -5.14 10.85
C CYS A 66 -11.33 -5.17 9.81
N ILE A 67 -12.56 -4.82 10.21
CA ILE A 67 -13.71 -4.72 9.29
C ILE A 67 -13.46 -3.62 8.25
N LYS A 68 -12.99 -2.45 8.67
CA LYS A 68 -12.67 -1.34 7.75
C LYS A 68 -11.56 -1.71 6.76
N TYR A 69 -10.47 -2.30 7.24
CA TYR A 69 -9.36 -2.69 6.37
C TYR A 69 -9.72 -3.83 5.40
N ALA A 70 -10.56 -4.79 5.83
CA ALA A 70 -11.13 -5.78 4.92
C ALA A 70 -11.94 -5.11 3.80
N GLU A 71 -12.72 -4.06 4.12
CA GLU A 71 -13.50 -3.31 3.13
C GLU A 71 -12.60 -2.49 2.20
N VAL A 72 -11.61 -1.78 2.72
CA VAL A 72 -10.61 -1.07 1.90
C VAL A 72 -9.96 -2.01 0.89
N THR A 73 -9.57 -3.21 1.32
CA THR A 73 -8.88 -4.20 0.50
C THR A 73 -9.66 -4.61 -0.76
N TRP A 74 -10.96 -4.91 -0.63
CA TRP A 74 -11.74 -5.31 -1.80
C TRP A 74 -12.23 -4.13 -2.64
N ARG A 75 -12.33 -2.92 -2.06
CA ARG A 75 -12.70 -1.71 -2.80
C ARG A 75 -11.56 -1.18 -3.66
N TYR A 76 -10.31 -1.37 -3.22
CA TYR A 76 -9.11 -0.90 -3.91
C TYR A 76 -8.24 -2.08 -4.37
N PRO A 77 -8.67 -2.79 -5.43
CA PRO A 77 -8.02 -4.02 -5.89
C PRO A 77 -6.59 -3.80 -6.40
N GLU A 78 -6.22 -2.56 -6.71
CA GLU A 78 -4.85 -2.20 -7.12
C GLU A 78 -3.86 -2.23 -5.95
N GLY A 79 -4.35 -2.32 -4.72
CA GLY A 79 -3.51 -2.25 -3.52
C GLY A 79 -3.06 -0.83 -3.19
N GLY A 80 -1.88 -0.71 -2.57
CA GLY A 80 -1.27 0.58 -2.25
C GLY A 80 -1.71 1.22 -0.93
N GLY A 81 -2.54 0.54 -0.15
CA GLY A 81 -2.90 0.93 1.21
C GLY A 81 -3.38 2.38 1.33
N VAL A 82 -2.95 3.06 2.40
CA VAL A 82 -3.35 4.45 2.71
C VAL A 82 -3.04 5.43 1.57
N VAL A 83 -1.93 5.25 0.85
CA VAL A 83 -1.53 6.15 -0.25
C VAL A 83 -2.61 6.20 -1.33
N ASN A 84 -3.05 5.03 -1.81
CA ASN A 84 -4.07 4.93 -2.85
C ASN A 84 -5.45 5.34 -2.35
N VAL A 85 -5.85 4.85 -1.19
CA VAL A 85 -7.16 5.12 -0.61
C VAL A 85 -7.36 6.61 -0.40
N SER A 86 -6.39 7.29 0.24
CA SER A 86 -6.49 8.71 0.54
C SER A 86 -6.37 9.58 -0.71
N SER A 87 -5.52 9.20 -1.67
CA SER A 87 -5.41 9.97 -2.91
C SER A 87 -6.66 9.89 -3.77
N GLN A 88 -7.35 8.75 -3.79
CA GLN A 88 -8.59 8.58 -4.56
C GLN A 88 -9.81 9.14 -3.83
N ALA A 89 -9.91 8.94 -2.53
CA ALA A 89 -11.05 9.39 -1.72
C ALA A 89 -11.02 10.89 -1.41
N LEU A 90 -9.85 11.44 -1.16
CA LEU A 90 -9.65 12.84 -0.76
C LEU A 90 -8.96 13.64 -1.88
N HIS A 91 -7.63 13.57 -1.91
CA HIS A 91 -6.81 14.31 -2.86
C HIS A 91 -5.41 13.66 -2.99
N PRO A 92 -4.67 13.77 -4.11
CA PRO A 92 -3.31 13.25 -4.23
C PRO A 92 -2.36 13.68 -3.11
N PHE A 93 -2.47 14.90 -2.61
CA PHE A 93 -1.68 15.35 -1.45
C PHE A 93 -2.04 14.65 -0.14
N ALA A 94 -3.29 14.18 0.03
CA ALA A 94 -3.64 13.30 1.14
C ALA A 94 -2.96 11.93 1.00
N GLY A 95 -2.78 11.45 -0.23
CA GLY A 95 -1.97 10.27 -0.51
C GLY A 95 -0.49 10.47 -0.18
N LEU A 96 0.08 11.66 -0.46
CA LEU A 96 1.43 12.01 -0.03
C LEU A 96 1.53 12.01 1.51
N LEU A 97 0.59 12.64 2.20
CA LEU A 97 0.56 12.64 3.67
C LEU A 97 0.44 11.21 4.23
N GLY A 98 -0.47 10.39 3.69
CA GLY A 98 -0.60 8.99 4.06
C GLY A 98 0.67 8.18 3.78
N GLY A 99 1.35 8.48 2.68
CA GLY A 99 2.65 7.90 2.34
C GLY A 99 3.74 8.25 3.33
N THR A 100 3.78 9.47 3.84
CA THR A 100 4.76 9.86 4.88
C THR A 100 4.45 9.20 6.21
N PHE A 101 3.18 9.10 6.62
CA PHE A 101 2.79 8.39 7.85
C PHE A 101 3.16 6.91 7.81
N ILE A 102 2.82 6.22 6.73
CA ILE A 102 3.11 4.78 6.61
C ILE A 102 4.62 4.50 6.46
N LEU A 103 5.41 5.41 5.92
CA LEU A 103 6.87 5.28 5.89
C LEU A 103 7.46 5.36 7.30
N VAL A 104 6.98 6.26 8.16
CA VAL A 104 7.39 6.32 9.57
C VAL A 104 7.08 5.00 10.27
N ASP A 105 5.87 4.47 10.04
CA ASP A 105 5.44 3.17 10.56
C ASP A 105 6.37 2.04 10.10
N TYR A 106 6.62 1.88 8.80
CA TYR A 106 7.47 0.82 8.27
C TYR A 106 8.93 0.89 8.71
N TYR A 107 9.48 2.09 8.86
CA TYR A 107 10.85 2.23 9.37
C TYR A 107 10.99 1.73 10.80
N LEU A 108 10.01 2.05 11.64
CA LEU A 108 10.00 1.61 13.03
C LEU A 108 9.65 0.13 13.15
N THR A 109 8.72 -0.39 12.31
CA THR A 109 8.43 -1.84 12.23
C THR A 109 9.69 -2.62 11.85
N ALA A 110 10.41 -2.19 10.83
CA ALA A 110 11.63 -2.86 10.39
C ALA A 110 12.70 -2.88 11.50
N ALA A 111 12.88 -1.74 12.18
CA ALA A 111 13.85 -1.60 13.25
C ALA A 111 13.49 -2.45 14.48
N ILE A 112 12.27 -2.30 15.01
CA ILE A 112 11.84 -2.97 16.24
C ILE A 112 11.74 -4.49 16.04
N SER A 113 11.26 -4.94 14.88
CA SER A 113 11.14 -6.36 14.56
C SER A 113 12.52 -7.01 14.40
N ALA A 114 13.47 -6.38 13.69
CA ALA A 114 14.82 -6.93 13.59
C ALA A 114 15.52 -7.01 14.95
N LEU A 115 15.37 -5.96 15.78
CA LEU A 115 15.94 -5.90 17.12
C LEU A 115 15.33 -6.99 18.03
N SER A 116 14.00 -7.06 18.10
CA SER A 116 13.32 -8.07 18.92
C SER A 116 13.62 -9.48 18.43
N GLY A 117 13.77 -9.69 17.11
CA GLY A 117 14.21 -10.97 16.55
C GLY A 117 15.57 -11.41 17.07
N MET A 118 16.54 -10.50 17.15
CA MET A 118 17.86 -10.78 17.72
C MET A 118 17.81 -11.02 19.25
N ILE A 119 16.95 -10.29 19.96
CA ILE A 119 16.75 -10.48 21.41
C ILE A 119 16.17 -11.87 21.69
N TYR A 120 15.14 -12.31 20.93
CA TYR A 120 14.58 -13.66 21.09
C TYR A 120 15.58 -14.75 20.67
N LEU A 121 16.41 -14.52 19.66
CA LEU A 121 17.47 -15.46 19.28
C LEU A 121 18.51 -15.61 20.39
N SER A 122 18.83 -14.55 21.14
CA SER A 122 19.75 -14.59 22.25
C SER A 122 19.25 -15.41 23.44
N VAL A 123 17.96 -15.70 23.55
CA VAL A 123 17.41 -16.63 24.58
C VAL A 123 17.96 -18.02 24.38
N VAL A 124 17.99 -18.51 23.13
CA VAL A 124 18.49 -19.86 22.80
C VAL A 124 20.00 -19.87 22.63
N ALA A 125 20.58 -18.74 22.22
CA ALA A 125 22.03 -18.59 22.03
C ALA A 125 22.59 -17.42 22.86
N PRO A 126 22.78 -17.57 24.19
CA PRO A 126 23.18 -16.46 25.08
C PRO A 126 24.49 -15.77 24.70
N GLY A 127 25.39 -16.46 23.99
CA GLY A 127 26.61 -15.86 23.44
C GLY A 127 26.37 -14.72 22.43
N LEU A 128 25.15 -14.58 21.89
CA LEU A 128 24.77 -13.48 20.99
C LEU A 128 24.39 -12.19 21.73
N THR A 129 24.16 -12.24 23.05
CA THR A 129 23.72 -11.08 23.85
C THR A 129 24.59 -9.82 23.64
N PRO A 130 25.93 -9.90 23.67
CA PRO A 130 26.80 -8.74 23.44
C PRO A 130 26.70 -8.21 21.99
N TRP A 131 26.23 -9.04 21.07
CA TRP A 131 26.20 -8.76 19.63
C TRP A 131 24.80 -8.37 19.10
N ILE A 132 23.80 -8.23 19.98
CA ILE A 132 22.39 -7.94 19.55
C ILE A 132 22.35 -6.72 18.63
N LEU A 133 23.00 -5.61 19.00
CA LEU A 133 22.98 -4.39 18.21
C LEU A 133 23.62 -4.60 16.82
N VAL A 134 24.80 -5.21 16.79
CA VAL A 134 25.53 -5.49 15.54
C VAL A 134 24.76 -6.49 14.69
N GLY A 135 24.23 -7.56 15.30
CA GLY A 135 23.40 -8.55 14.63
C GLY A 135 22.13 -7.96 14.05
N THR A 136 21.50 -7.02 14.74
CA THR A 136 20.31 -6.29 14.23
C THR A 136 20.65 -5.48 12.98
N VAL A 137 21.74 -4.69 13.03
CA VAL A 137 22.19 -3.92 11.87
C VAL A 137 22.57 -4.84 10.71
N ALA A 138 23.30 -5.92 11.00
CA ALA A 138 23.68 -6.90 9.99
C ALA A 138 22.45 -7.58 9.36
N SER A 139 21.43 -7.91 10.15
CA SER A 139 20.17 -8.47 9.65
C SER A 139 19.45 -7.53 8.71
N LEU A 140 19.31 -6.24 9.08
CA LEU A 140 18.70 -5.21 8.22
C LEU A 140 19.46 -5.03 6.91
N LEU A 141 20.79 -4.96 6.95
CA LEU A 141 21.62 -4.84 5.76
C LEU A 141 21.53 -6.09 4.88
N LEU A 142 21.52 -7.29 5.48
CA LEU A 142 21.34 -8.56 4.76
C LEU A 142 19.98 -8.59 4.05
N LEU A 143 18.89 -8.22 4.74
CA LEU A 143 17.56 -8.12 4.14
C LEU A 143 17.54 -7.11 2.97
N GLY A 144 18.23 -5.98 3.12
CA GLY A 144 18.42 -5.02 2.04
C GLY A 144 19.10 -5.64 0.81
N VAL A 145 20.19 -6.36 1.02
CA VAL A 145 20.93 -7.07 -0.06
C VAL A 145 20.03 -8.12 -0.72
N LEU A 146 19.31 -8.94 0.05
CA LEU A 146 18.39 -9.95 -0.48
C LEU A 146 17.29 -9.33 -1.35
N ASN A 147 16.73 -8.19 -0.94
CA ASN A 147 15.74 -7.45 -1.72
C ASN A 147 16.35 -6.87 -3.02
N VAL A 148 17.58 -6.34 -2.98
CA VAL A 148 18.28 -5.86 -4.19
C VAL A 148 18.58 -7.01 -5.14
N LEU A 149 18.94 -8.19 -4.63
CA LEU A 149 19.12 -9.41 -5.42
C LEU A 149 17.79 -9.97 -5.97
N GLY A 150 16.65 -9.42 -5.52
CA GLY A 150 15.33 -9.84 -6.00
C GLY A 150 14.89 -11.21 -5.48
N ILE A 151 15.45 -11.65 -4.35
CA ILE A 151 15.01 -12.86 -3.68
C ILE A 151 13.67 -12.56 -3.01
N LYS A 152 12.60 -13.05 -3.63
CA LYS A 152 11.23 -12.83 -3.15
C LYS A 152 10.84 -13.95 -2.18
N GLU A 153 10.36 -13.55 -1.03
CA GLU A 153 9.67 -14.48 -0.13
C GLU A 153 8.37 -14.97 -0.79
N SER A 154 8.12 -16.27 -0.68
CA SER A 154 6.85 -16.80 -1.14
C SER A 154 5.83 -16.70 0.00
N ALA A 155 4.57 -16.36 -0.33
CA ALA A 155 3.48 -16.39 0.66
C ALA A 155 3.33 -17.77 1.34
N ARG A 156 3.78 -18.85 0.70
CA ARG A 156 3.80 -20.19 1.29
C ARG A 156 4.87 -20.33 2.37
N THR A 157 6.06 -19.80 2.13
CA THR A 157 7.15 -19.79 3.13
C THR A 157 6.74 -18.97 4.34
N THR A 158 6.20 -17.77 4.11
CA THR A 158 5.64 -16.93 5.19
C THR A 158 4.55 -17.68 5.96
N ALA A 159 3.67 -18.42 5.28
CA ALA A 159 2.61 -19.20 5.94
C ALA A 159 3.15 -20.30 6.86
N ILE A 160 4.24 -20.96 6.51
CA ILE A 160 4.87 -21.98 7.37
C ILE A 160 5.33 -21.32 8.68
N PHE A 161 6.09 -20.24 8.61
CA PHE A 161 6.64 -19.58 9.81
C PHE A 161 5.56 -18.84 10.62
N ALA A 162 4.60 -18.20 9.95
CA ALA A 162 3.45 -17.59 10.62
C ALA A 162 2.62 -18.62 11.38
N THR A 163 2.38 -19.80 10.78
CA THR A 163 1.65 -20.88 11.45
C THR A 163 2.45 -21.45 12.61
N ALA A 164 3.77 -21.66 12.45
CA ALA A 164 4.62 -22.14 13.52
C ALA A 164 4.60 -21.18 14.72
N ALA A 165 4.74 -19.89 14.49
CA ALA A 165 4.69 -18.89 15.55
C ALA A 165 3.30 -18.78 16.20
N ALA A 166 2.19 -18.82 15.41
CA ALA A 166 0.84 -18.85 15.94
C ALA A 166 0.59 -20.07 16.83
N VAL A 167 1.06 -21.26 16.39
CA VAL A 167 1.00 -22.49 17.19
C VAL A 167 1.78 -22.33 18.50
N GLY A 168 2.98 -21.73 18.46
CA GLY A 168 3.76 -21.45 19.66
C GLY A 168 3.03 -20.52 20.62
N GLN A 169 2.48 -19.42 20.14
CA GLN A 169 1.72 -18.47 20.96
C GLN A 169 0.47 -19.14 21.59
N VAL A 170 -0.29 -19.91 20.82
CA VAL A 170 -1.43 -20.66 21.33
C VAL A 170 -1.00 -21.74 22.32
N ALA A 171 0.11 -22.43 22.06
CA ALA A 171 0.68 -23.42 22.98
C ALA A 171 1.05 -22.80 24.34
N VAL A 172 1.67 -21.60 24.35
CA VAL A 172 1.94 -20.87 25.60
C VAL A 172 0.65 -20.52 26.32
N VAL A 173 -0.38 -20.04 25.60
CA VAL A 173 -1.70 -19.76 26.21
C VAL A 173 -2.27 -21.01 26.86
N LEU A 174 -2.31 -22.12 26.14
CA LEU A 174 -2.87 -23.38 26.66
C LEU A 174 -2.05 -23.94 27.82
N ALA A 175 -0.74 -23.96 27.68
CA ALA A 175 0.17 -24.41 28.74
C ALA A 175 0.02 -23.57 30.01
N THR A 176 -0.04 -22.25 29.89
CA THR A 176 -0.23 -21.36 31.04
C THR A 176 -1.61 -21.55 31.66
N ALA A 177 -2.66 -21.76 30.86
CA ALA A 177 -4.00 -22.06 31.38
C ALA A 177 -4.04 -23.37 32.16
N VAL A 178 -3.38 -24.43 31.67
CA VAL A 178 -3.24 -25.72 32.37
C VAL A 178 -2.42 -25.56 33.65
N TYR A 179 -1.29 -24.85 33.60
CA TYR A 179 -0.42 -24.57 34.74
C TYR A 179 -1.18 -23.85 35.88
N LEU A 180 -2.00 -22.85 35.54
CA LEU A 180 -2.77 -22.07 36.50
C LEU A 180 -3.98 -22.82 37.07
N GLY A 181 -4.59 -23.69 36.30
CA GLY A 181 -5.89 -24.26 36.60
C GLY A 181 -7.01 -23.21 36.70
N PRO A 182 -8.28 -23.64 36.94
CA PRO A 182 -9.43 -22.72 36.94
C PRO A 182 -9.32 -21.58 37.96
N THR A 183 -8.87 -21.90 39.16
CA THR A 183 -8.74 -20.95 40.27
C THR A 183 -7.61 -19.94 40.02
N GLY A 184 -6.46 -20.42 39.50
CA GLY A 184 -5.36 -19.55 39.15
C GLY A 184 -5.66 -18.59 38.00
N ILE A 185 -6.44 -19.03 37.00
CA ILE A 185 -6.92 -18.16 35.92
C ILE A 185 -7.76 -17.02 36.52
N LEU A 186 -8.76 -17.32 37.36
CA LEU A 186 -9.57 -16.30 38.01
C LEU A 186 -8.73 -15.35 38.87
N HIS A 187 -7.74 -15.89 39.59
CA HIS A 187 -6.82 -15.09 40.40
C HIS A 187 -5.93 -14.18 39.54
N SER A 188 -5.50 -14.63 38.35
CA SER A 188 -4.70 -13.79 37.44
C SER A 188 -5.46 -12.56 36.94
N PHE A 189 -6.77 -12.66 36.71
CA PHE A 189 -7.61 -11.49 36.40
C PHE A 189 -7.73 -10.53 37.60
N SER A 190 -7.81 -11.05 38.83
CA SER A 190 -7.84 -10.21 40.04
C SER A 190 -6.49 -9.52 40.30
N ALA A 191 -5.39 -10.13 39.89
CA ALA A 191 -4.04 -9.56 40.04
C ALA A 191 -3.87 -8.23 39.28
N VAL A 192 -4.57 -8.06 38.17
CA VAL A 192 -4.58 -6.82 37.38
C VAL A 192 -5.10 -5.63 38.18
N THR A 193 -6.02 -5.87 39.13
CA THR A 193 -6.61 -4.79 39.96
C THR A 193 -5.67 -4.34 41.08
N ARG A 194 -4.65 -5.11 41.41
CA ARG A 194 -3.70 -4.82 42.50
C ARG A 194 -2.61 -3.82 42.14
N GLY A 195 -2.50 -3.38 40.88
CA GLY A 195 -1.54 -2.38 40.42
C GLY A 195 -1.89 -0.95 40.89
N PRO A 196 -1.05 0.04 40.56
CA PRO A 196 -1.26 1.44 40.92
C PRO A 196 -2.66 1.93 40.46
N ALA A 197 -3.23 2.90 41.19
CA ALA A 197 -4.55 3.43 40.86
C ALA A 197 -4.59 3.96 39.42
N LEU A 198 -5.62 3.59 38.66
CA LEU A 198 -5.85 4.08 37.30
C LEU A 198 -6.43 5.50 37.38
N SER A 199 -5.55 6.49 37.44
CA SER A 199 -5.97 7.88 37.24
C SER A 199 -6.41 8.10 35.77
N LEU A 200 -7.28 9.07 35.56
CA LEU A 200 -7.76 9.38 34.19
C LEU A 200 -6.61 9.62 33.19
N PRO A 201 -5.52 10.36 33.53
CA PRO A 201 -4.38 10.52 32.64
C PRO A 201 -3.71 9.19 32.27
N VAL A 202 -3.55 8.28 33.24
CA VAL A 202 -2.95 6.94 33.01
C VAL A 202 -3.85 6.09 32.12
N MET A 203 -5.18 6.14 32.31
CA MET A 203 -6.12 5.43 31.44
C MET A 203 -6.07 5.93 30.01
N VAL A 204 -6.05 7.25 29.83
CA VAL A 204 -5.96 7.91 28.53
C VAL A 204 -4.64 7.57 27.85
N MET A 205 -3.52 7.70 28.54
CA MET A 205 -2.19 7.37 28.02
C MET A 205 -2.08 5.87 27.62
N GLY A 206 -2.58 4.99 28.50
CA GLY A 206 -2.56 3.54 28.23
C GLY A 206 -3.43 3.12 27.04
N TYR A 207 -4.60 3.75 26.88
CA TYR A 207 -5.43 3.56 25.70
C TYR A 207 -4.66 3.89 24.41
N GLY A 208 -4.01 5.06 24.35
CA GLY A 208 -3.21 5.44 23.18
C GLY A 208 -2.03 4.50 22.93
N ALA A 209 -1.29 4.12 24.00
CA ALA A 209 -0.09 3.29 23.88
C ALA A 209 -0.39 1.87 23.40
N ALA A 210 -1.54 1.30 23.78
CA ALA A 210 -1.88 -0.10 23.45
C ALA A 210 -2.18 -0.33 21.97
N PHE A 211 -2.41 0.73 21.16
CA PHE A 211 -2.57 0.59 19.69
C PHE A 211 -1.33 0.04 18.99
N LEU A 212 -0.16 0.11 19.63
CA LEU A 212 1.05 -0.54 19.12
C LEU A 212 0.85 -2.05 18.87
N ALA A 213 -0.05 -2.69 19.61
CA ALA A 213 -0.39 -4.10 19.42
C ALA A 213 -1.05 -4.42 18.07
N PHE A 214 -1.45 -3.42 17.31
CA PHE A 214 -2.20 -3.60 16.04
C PHE A 214 -1.40 -3.16 14.81
N SER A 215 -0.12 -2.94 14.97
CA SER A 215 0.81 -2.72 13.88
C SER A 215 0.81 -3.90 12.92
N GLY A 216 0.84 -3.61 11.61
CA GLY A 216 0.80 -4.61 10.55
C GLY A 216 -0.60 -4.91 10.02
N LEU A 217 -1.66 -4.33 10.61
CA LEU A 217 -3.03 -4.48 10.13
C LEU A 217 -3.21 -3.99 8.68
N GLU A 218 -2.48 -2.94 8.31
CA GLU A 218 -2.55 -2.30 6.99
C GLU A 218 -1.99 -3.18 5.87
N SER A 219 -1.19 -4.20 6.19
CA SER A 219 -0.58 -5.10 5.20
C SER A 219 -1.63 -5.87 4.37
N ILE A 220 -2.84 -6.10 4.91
CA ILE A 220 -3.95 -6.71 4.16
C ILE A 220 -4.31 -5.92 2.90
N ALA A 221 -4.29 -4.58 2.95
CA ALA A 221 -4.64 -3.74 1.82
C ALA A 221 -3.60 -3.82 0.67
N GLN A 222 -2.36 -4.14 0.99
CA GLN A 222 -1.29 -4.34 0.00
C GLN A 222 -1.43 -5.66 -0.74
N LEU A 223 -2.09 -6.67 -0.13
CA LEU A 223 -2.31 -7.98 -0.74
C LEU A 223 -3.45 -8.00 -1.76
N ALA A 224 -4.25 -6.93 -1.87
CA ALA A 224 -5.41 -6.86 -2.74
C ALA A 224 -5.15 -7.32 -4.19
N PRO A 225 -4.06 -6.91 -4.88
CA PRO A 225 -3.78 -7.35 -6.25
C PRO A 225 -3.52 -8.86 -6.38
N ALA A 226 -2.97 -9.47 -5.34
CA ALA A 226 -2.62 -10.89 -5.31
C ALA A 226 -3.76 -11.78 -4.79
N MET A 227 -4.84 -11.20 -4.26
CA MET A 227 -5.98 -11.95 -3.71
C MET A 227 -6.79 -12.65 -4.79
N ARG A 228 -7.23 -13.86 -4.44
CA ARG A 228 -8.17 -14.64 -5.27
C ARG A 228 -9.57 -14.00 -5.26
N GLU A 229 -10.26 -14.08 -6.39
CA GLU A 229 -11.67 -13.68 -6.47
C GLU A 229 -12.59 -14.73 -5.79
N PRO A 230 -13.66 -14.32 -5.12
CA PRO A 230 -14.09 -12.94 -4.88
C PRO A 230 -13.33 -12.30 -3.69
N ARG A 231 -12.59 -11.21 -3.95
CA ARG A 231 -11.73 -10.52 -2.95
C ARG A 231 -12.46 -10.16 -1.67
N LYS A 232 -13.74 -9.76 -1.77
CA LYS A 232 -14.57 -9.46 -0.60
C LYS A 232 -14.61 -10.63 0.40
N SER A 233 -14.89 -11.84 -0.08
CA SER A 233 -14.95 -13.02 0.79
C SER A 233 -13.58 -13.39 1.34
N VAL A 234 -12.53 -13.28 0.54
CA VAL A 234 -11.15 -13.60 0.94
C VAL A 234 -10.67 -12.62 2.01
N SER A 235 -10.87 -11.30 1.83
CA SER A 235 -10.43 -10.28 2.79
C SER A 235 -11.12 -10.41 4.14
N TYR A 236 -12.46 -10.57 4.17
CA TYR A 236 -13.19 -10.73 5.44
C TYR A 236 -12.83 -12.03 6.16
N ARG A 237 -12.64 -13.15 5.46
CA ARG A 237 -12.21 -14.41 6.07
C ARG A 237 -10.78 -14.32 6.61
N ALA A 238 -9.87 -13.72 5.88
CA ALA A 238 -8.50 -13.51 6.33
C ALA A 238 -8.46 -12.64 7.59
N MET A 239 -9.17 -11.50 7.57
CA MET A 239 -9.22 -10.60 8.73
C MET A 239 -9.96 -11.21 9.91
N GLY A 240 -11.00 -12.02 9.67
CA GLY A 240 -11.67 -12.80 10.73
C GLY A 240 -10.73 -13.78 11.41
N ALA A 241 -9.85 -14.45 10.65
CA ALA A 241 -8.83 -15.32 11.22
C ALA A 241 -7.76 -14.53 12.00
N VAL A 242 -7.35 -13.34 11.52
CA VAL A 242 -6.47 -12.42 12.27
C VAL A 242 -7.11 -12.01 13.59
N VAL A 243 -8.36 -11.58 13.56
CA VAL A 243 -9.11 -11.23 14.78
C VAL A 243 -9.14 -12.40 15.76
N LEU A 244 -9.49 -13.59 15.29
CA LEU A 244 -9.57 -14.78 16.16
C LEU A 244 -8.23 -15.08 16.83
N THR A 245 -7.14 -15.06 16.08
CA THR A 245 -5.79 -15.33 16.64
C THR A 245 -5.39 -14.25 17.62
N MET A 246 -5.55 -12.95 17.29
CA MET A 246 -5.12 -11.84 18.13
C MET A 246 -5.98 -11.68 19.40
N VAL A 247 -7.29 -11.91 19.31
CA VAL A 247 -8.20 -11.84 20.48
C VAL A 247 -7.85 -12.89 21.53
N ILE A 248 -7.38 -14.07 21.11
CA ILE A 248 -6.98 -15.12 22.02
C ILE A 248 -5.57 -14.86 22.58
N THR A 249 -4.63 -14.55 21.71
CA THR A 249 -3.21 -14.53 22.09
C THR A 249 -2.77 -13.22 22.75
N SER A 250 -3.10 -12.07 22.17
CA SER A 250 -2.54 -10.79 22.61
C SER A 250 -2.92 -10.41 24.05
N PRO A 251 -4.21 -10.42 24.48
CA PRO A 251 -4.56 -10.05 25.84
C PRO A 251 -4.13 -11.08 26.88
N LEU A 252 -4.26 -12.39 26.60
CA LEU A 252 -3.91 -13.44 27.55
C LEU A 252 -2.38 -13.53 27.76
N LEU A 253 -1.60 -13.46 26.70
CA LEU A 253 -0.16 -13.46 26.80
C LEU A 253 0.35 -12.20 27.50
N THR A 254 -0.26 -11.04 27.24
CA THR A 254 0.05 -9.81 27.98
C THR A 254 -0.31 -9.95 29.44
N LEU A 255 -1.50 -10.47 29.77
CA LEU A 255 -1.94 -10.64 31.15
C LEU A 255 -0.97 -11.54 31.93
N TRP A 256 -0.72 -12.73 31.42
CA TRP A 256 0.04 -13.72 32.16
C TRP A 256 1.53 -13.41 32.21
N SER A 257 2.12 -12.85 31.16
CA SER A 257 3.52 -12.44 31.18
C SER A 257 3.79 -11.29 32.16
N THR A 258 2.81 -10.36 32.30
CA THR A 258 2.98 -9.21 33.21
C THR A 258 2.57 -9.49 34.67
N THR A 259 1.84 -10.58 34.93
CA THR A 259 1.35 -10.92 36.27
C THR A 259 2.06 -12.12 36.93
N LEU A 260 2.55 -13.07 36.13
CA LEU A 260 3.16 -14.30 36.64
C LEU A 260 4.70 -14.27 36.70
N LEU A 261 5.33 -13.50 35.83
CA LEU A 261 6.77 -13.45 35.75
C LEU A 261 7.36 -12.55 36.85
N SER A 262 8.58 -12.87 37.25
CA SER A 262 9.32 -12.07 38.24
C SER A 262 9.57 -10.65 37.68
N PRO A 263 9.53 -9.61 38.55
CA PRO A 263 9.89 -8.25 38.18
C PRO A 263 11.29 -8.09 37.58
N ASN A 264 12.20 -9.04 37.87
CA ASN A 264 13.56 -9.06 37.35
C ASN A 264 13.69 -9.74 35.98
N THR A 265 12.61 -10.28 35.44
CA THR A 265 12.58 -10.86 34.08
C THR A 265 12.71 -9.76 33.04
N ASP A 266 13.59 -9.97 32.04
CA ASP A 266 13.68 -9.03 30.91
C ASP A 266 12.34 -8.92 30.19
N PRO A 267 11.70 -7.75 30.18
CA PRO A 267 10.41 -7.57 29.55
C PRO A 267 10.41 -7.85 28.05
N GLN A 268 11.58 -7.78 27.40
CA GLN A 268 11.73 -8.02 25.97
C GLN A 268 11.70 -9.51 25.58
N GLN A 269 11.73 -10.41 26.57
CA GLN A 269 11.72 -11.88 26.40
C GLN A 269 10.48 -12.54 27.03
N PHE A 270 9.50 -11.76 27.44
CA PHE A 270 8.34 -12.21 28.25
C PHE A 270 7.65 -13.46 27.70
N ILE A 271 7.42 -13.56 26.40
CA ILE A 271 6.62 -14.67 25.85
C ILE A 271 7.38 -15.99 25.88
N SER A 272 8.69 -15.96 25.60
CA SER A 272 9.56 -17.14 25.70
C SER A 272 9.71 -17.59 27.15
N VAL A 273 9.96 -16.64 28.07
CA VAL A 273 10.09 -16.94 29.51
C VAL A 273 8.78 -17.46 30.09
N LEU A 274 7.62 -16.93 29.67
CA LEU A 274 6.31 -17.44 30.06
C LEU A 274 6.11 -18.89 29.58
N GLY A 275 6.50 -19.18 28.35
CA GLY A 275 6.48 -20.54 27.81
C GLY A 275 7.32 -21.51 28.59
N ALA A 276 8.56 -21.09 28.92
CA ALA A 276 9.49 -21.89 29.76
C ALA A 276 8.93 -22.10 31.17
N HIS A 277 8.34 -21.08 31.79
CA HIS A 277 7.73 -21.16 33.10
C HIS A 277 6.51 -22.11 33.14
N ALA A 278 5.67 -22.10 32.11
CA ALA A 278 4.41 -22.86 32.06
C ALA A 278 4.59 -24.34 31.67
N ALA A 279 5.52 -24.65 30.74
CA ALA A 279 5.68 -26.01 30.21
C ALA A 279 7.14 -26.43 29.99
N GLY A 280 8.10 -25.73 30.62
CA GLY A 280 9.51 -26.06 30.56
C GLY A 280 10.26 -25.44 29.39
N GLN A 281 11.60 -25.56 29.43
CA GLN A 281 12.51 -24.86 28.53
C GLN A 281 12.27 -25.14 27.05
N LEU A 282 11.81 -26.33 26.68
CA LEU A 282 11.54 -26.71 25.30
C LEU A 282 10.50 -25.81 24.64
N LEU A 283 9.41 -25.46 25.37
CA LEU A 283 8.39 -24.53 24.83
C LEU A 283 8.94 -23.11 24.76
N GLY A 284 9.75 -22.69 25.75
CA GLY A 284 10.42 -21.39 25.71
C GLY A 284 11.32 -21.24 24.50
N ASP A 285 12.17 -22.23 24.24
CA ASP A 285 13.09 -22.24 23.10
C ASP A 285 12.35 -22.29 21.76
N TYR A 286 11.30 -23.11 21.67
CA TYR A 286 10.45 -23.14 20.46
C TYR A 286 9.84 -21.77 20.14
N VAL A 287 9.32 -21.09 21.17
CA VAL A 287 8.73 -19.75 21.02
C VAL A 287 9.81 -18.72 20.66
N ALA A 288 11.00 -18.83 21.26
CA ALA A 288 12.11 -17.94 20.96
C ALA A 288 12.56 -18.07 19.49
N ILE A 289 12.74 -19.30 19.01
CA ILE A 289 13.17 -19.56 17.63
C ILE A 289 12.08 -19.15 16.63
N SER A 290 10.85 -19.62 16.82
CA SER A 290 9.74 -19.32 15.90
C SER A 290 9.42 -17.82 15.89
N GLY A 291 9.46 -17.16 17.04
CA GLY A 291 9.30 -15.72 17.18
C GLY A 291 10.40 -14.93 16.51
N SER A 292 11.67 -15.30 16.72
CA SER A 292 12.82 -14.66 16.08
C SER A 292 12.70 -14.70 14.55
N ILE A 293 12.41 -15.88 14.00
CA ILE A 293 12.23 -16.03 12.54
C ILE A 293 11.08 -15.15 12.06
N LEU A 294 9.91 -15.18 12.73
CA LEU A 294 8.76 -14.38 12.34
C LEU A 294 9.07 -12.88 12.38
N LEU A 295 9.78 -12.41 13.40
CA LEU A 295 10.20 -11.03 13.58
C LEU A 295 11.14 -10.55 12.44
N ILE A 296 12.07 -11.40 12.01
CA ILE A 296 12.93 -11.09 10.83
C ILE A 296 12.10 -11.03 9.55
N PHE A 297 11.09 -11.90 9.39
CA PHE A 297 10.16 -11.83 8.25
C PHE A 297 9.33 -10.53 8.27
N ALA A 298 8.84 -10.10 9.44
CA ALA A 298 8.13 -8.82 9.57
C ALA A 298 9.02 -7.62 9.21
N SER A 299 10.29 -7.64 9.66
CA SER A 299 11.26 -6.62 9.28
C SER A 299 11.42 -6.54 7.75
N ASN A 300 11.52 -7.70 7.08
CA ASN A 300 11.59 -7.75 5.61
C ASN A 300 10.30 -7.24 4.94
N THR A 301 9.14 -7.62 5.47
CA THR A 301 7.84 -7.15 4.95
C THR A 301 7.72 -5.63 5.06
N ALA A 302 8.18 -5.03 6.15
CA ALA A 302 8.20 -3.58 6.33
C ALA A 302 9.14 -2.88 5.34
N ILE A 303 10.34 -3.44 5.09
CA ILE A 303 11.26 -2.93 4.05
C ILE A 303 10.59 -2.98 2.67
N ILE A 304 9.93 -4.09 2.34
CA ILE A 304 9.20 -4.26 1.07
C ILE A 304 8.06 -3.23 0.98
N GLY A 305 7.28 -3.06 2.05
CA GLY A 305 6.23 -2.04 2.13
C GLY A 305 6.78 -0.63 1.88
N ALA A 306 7.86 -0.26 2.55
CA ALA A 306 8.49 1.05 2.43
C ALA A 306 8.93 1.36 1.00
N TYR A 307 9.67 0.45 0.33
CA TYR A 307 10.09 0.75 -1.03
C TYR A 307 8.92 0.75 -2.04
N HIS A 308 7.86 0.01 -1.82
CA HIS A 308 6.64 0.12 -2.63
C HIS A 308 5.93 1.47 -2.45
N VAL A 309 5.91 2.02 -1.23
CA VAL A 309 5.41 3.38 -0.98
C VAL A 309 6.26 4.40 -1.73
N PHE A 310 7.60 4.28 -1.71
CA PHE A 310 8.47 5.15 -2.50
C PHE A 310 8.15 5.10 -3.99
N ILE A 311 7.95 3.90 -4.55
CA ILE A 311 7.57 3.74 -5.96
C ILE A 311 6.21 4.37 -6.23
N ALA A 312 5.22 4.16 -5.36
CA ALA A 312 3.89 4.76 -5.50
C ALA A 312 3.96 6.29 -5.51
N LEU A 313 4.67 6.90 -4.55
CA LEU A 313 4.84 8.35 -4.48
C LEU A 313 5.66 8.91 -5.65
N THR A 314 6.64 8.14 -6.17
CA THR A 314 7.41 8.51 -7.38
C THR A 314 6.51 8.54 -8.61
N ARG A 315 5.66 7.55 -8.78
CA ARG A 315 4.67 7.49 -9.88
C ARG A 315 3.67 8.64 -9.82
N MET A 316 3.27 9.03 -8.62
CA MET A 316 2.44 10.23 -8.39
C MET A 316 3.19 11.54 -8.69
N GLY A 317 4.51 11.49 -8.88
CA GLY A 317 5.38 12.64 -9.13
C GLY A 317 5.73 13.43 -7.87
N PHE A 318 5.57 12.84 -6.70
CA PHE A 318 5.99 13.44 -5.43
C PHE A 318 7.44 13.11 -5.05
N LEU A 319 8.04 12.09 -5.64
CA LEU A 319 9.43 11.73 -5.38
C LEU A 319 10.23 11.64 -6.70
N PRO A 320 11.57 11.77 -6.63
CA PRO A 320 12.41 11.71 -7.80
C PRO A 320 12.35 10.35 -8.51
N ARG A 321 12.33 10.37 -9.85
CA ARG A 321 12.25 9.15 -10.69
C ARG A 321 13.41 8.19 -10.50
N VAL A 322 14.52 8.64 -9.91
CA VAL A 322 15.67 7.79 -9.59
C VAL A 322 15.29 6.63 -8.68
N LEU A 323 14.29 6.82 -7.81
CA LEU A 323 13.80 5.76 -6.91
C LEU A 323 13.09 4.61 -7.66
N GLU A 324 12.55 4.87 -8.84
CA GLU A 324 11.93 3.85 -9.69
C GLU A 324 12.95 3.14 -10.60
N HIS A 325 14.18 3.67 -10.68
CA HIS A 325 15.22 3.10 -11.54
C HIS A 325 15.56 1.67 -11.10
N ARG A 326 15.43 0.73 -12.06
CA ARG A 326 15.69 -0.68 -11.84
C ARG A 326 17.12 -1.04 -12.23
N ASN A 327 17.78 -1.88 -11.41
CA ASN A 327 19.10 -2.35 -11.75
C ASN A 327 19.06 -3.26 -13.00
N ARG A 328 20.15 -3.30 -13.75
CA ARG A 328 20.24 -4.05 -15.03
C ARG A 328 20.24 -5.57 -14.83
N TRP A 329 20.61 -6.07 -13.65
CA TRP A 329 20.80 -7.51 -13.42
C TRP A 329 19.54 -8.22 -12.95
N ARG A 330 18.77 -7.59 -12.05
CA ARG A 330 17.62 -8.21 -11.38
C ARG A 330 16.33 -7.43 -11.55
N LEU A 331 16.39 -6.27 -12.21
CA LEU A 331 15.25 -5.38 -12.43
C LEU A 331 14.57 -4.92 -11.12
N THR A 332 15.34 -4.84 -10.03
CA THR A 332 14.87 -4.37 -8.73
C THR A 332 15.13 -2.86 -8.54
N PRO A 333 14.26 -2.13 -7.82
CA PRO A 333 14.40 -0.70 -7.58
C PRO A 333 15.39 -0.42 -6.43
N HIS A 334 16.68 -0.64 -6.68
CA HIS A 334 17.73 -0.65 -5.66
C HIS A 334 17.84 0.66 -4.86
N TRP A 335 17.59 1.83 -5.46
CA TRP A 335 17.61 3.10 -4.74
C TRP A 335 16.46 3.22 -3.73
N ALA A 336 15.26 2.76 -4.08
CA ALA A 336 14.14 2.73 -3.16
C ALA A 336 14.36 1.72 -2.02
N ILE A 337 14.98 0.57 -2.30
CA ILE A 337 15.35 -0.44 -1.29
C ILE A 337 16.40 0.12 -0.33
N LEU A 338 17.45 0.79 -0.85
CA LEU A 338 18.46 1.45 -0.02
C LEU A 338 17.83 2.49 0.92
N ALA A 339 16.94 3.33 0.40
CA ALA A 339 16.22 4.32 1.21
C ALA A 339 15.34 3.66 2.29
N ALA A 340 14.73 2.49 1.97
CA ALA A 340 13.90 1.75 2.92
C ALA A 340 14.72 1.10 4.05
N VAL A 341 15.97 0.73 3.81
CA VAL A 341 16.85 0.08 4.81
C VAL A 341 17.65 1.10 5.63
N TRP A 342 18.03 2.21 5.01
CA TRP A 342 18.92 3.19 5.64
C TRP A 342 18.36 3.74 6.95
N LEU A 343 17.11 4.19 6.96
CA LEU A 343 16.54 4.84 8.15
C LEU A 343 16.32 3.86 9.33
N PRO A 344 15.83 2.62 9.14
CA PRO A 344 15.83 1.61 10.21
C PRO A 344 17.20 1.37 10.83
N VAL A 345 18.26 1.30 10.02
CA VAL A 345 19.63 1.15 10.52
C VAL A 345 20.05 2.36 11.37
N VAL A 346 19.80 3.57 10.88
CA VAL A 346 20.07 4.81 11.64
C VAL A 346 19.30 4.83 12.96
N LEU A 347 18.03 4.43 12.95
CA LEU A 347 17.20 4.36 14.16
C LEU A 347 17.78 3.42 15.19
N ILE A 348 18.20 2.21 14.80
CA ILE A 348 18.83 1.24 15.71
C ILE A 348 20.09 1.81 16.33
N VAL A 349 20.94 2.46 15.54
CA VAL A 349 22.20 3.04 16.03
C VAL A 349 21.93 4.22 16.98
N VAL A 350 21.03 5.13 16.61
CA VAL A 350 20.71 6.34 17.41
C VAL A 350 20.01 5.98 18.71
N THR A 351 19.07 5.03 18.69
CA THR A 351 18.36 4.57 19.90
C THR A 351 19.19 3.57 20.72
N ARG A 352 20.39 3.18 20.24
CA ARG A 352 21.24 2.15 20.87
C ARG A 352 20.48 0.84 21.12
N GLY A 353 19.54 0.49 20.25
CA GLY A 353 18.74 -0.71 20.40
C GLY A 353 17.76 -0.70 21.58
N GLN A 354 17.30 0.45 22.04
CA GLN A 354 16.29 0.54 23.09
C GLN A 354 14.89 0.32 22.52
N VAL A 355 14.32 -0.88 22.72
CA VAL A 355 13.01 -1.28 22.21
C VAL A 355 11.89 -0.34 22.70
N GLY A 356 11.95 0.10 23.96
CA GLY A 356 10.98 1.03 24.54
C GLY A 356 10.94 2.37 23.78
N VAL A 357 12.11 2.93 23.45
CA VAL A 357 12.21 4.17 22.68
C VAL A 357 11.63 4.00 21.28
N LEU A 358 11.99 2.89 20.59
CA LEU A 358 11.43 2.59 19.27
C LEU A 358 9.90 2.44 19.33
N GLY A 359 9.37 1.77 20.35
CA GLY A 359 7.93 1.60 20.55
C GLY A 359 7.21 2.93 20.84
N ASP A 360 7.87 3.84 21.55
CA ASP A 360 7.29 5.17 21.79
C ASP A 360 7.23 6.00 20.51
N LEU A 361 8.27 5.97 19.68
CA LEU A 361 8.30 6.68 18.40
C LEU A 361 7.25 6.17 17.40
N TYR A 362 6.83 4.92 17.55
CA TYR A 362 5.99 4.19 16.60
C TYR A 362 4.57 4.77 16.43
N ALA A 363 3.98 5.23 17.51
CA ALA A 363 2.56 5.57 17.57
C ALA A 363 2.14 6.71 16.62
N PHE A 364 3.04 7.60 16.24
CA PHE A 364 2.75 8.72 15.35
C PHE A 364 2.35 8.26 13.95
N GLY A 365 3.18 7.45 13.30
CA GLY A 365 2.99 7.00 11.92
C GLY A 365 1.82 6.02 11.78
N LEU A 366 1.78 5.01 12.66
CA LEU A 366 0.74 3.98 12.67
C LEU A 366 -0.66 4.59 12.80
N LEU A 367 -0.89 5.35 13.87
CA LEU A 367 -2.22 5.94 14.12
C LEU A 367 -2.59 6.99 13.09
N GLY A 368 -1.64 7.79 12.60
CA GLY A 368 -1.87 8.74 11.51
C GLY A 368 -2.34 8.02 10.22
N THR A 369 -1.76 6.86 9.91
CA THR A 369 -2.17 6.00 8.80
C THR A 369 -3.60 5.47 8.99
N PHE A 370 -3.93 4.99 10.19
CA PHE A 370 -5.27 4.50 10.51
C PHE A 370 -6.32 5.60 10.42
N VAL A 371 -6.06 6.77 10.99
CA VAL A 371 -6.95 7.94 10.91
C VAL A 371 -7.26 8.29 9.45
N LEU A 372 -6.22 8.44 8.64
CA LEU A 372 -6.38 8.86 7.26
C LEU A 372 -7.13 7.81 6.42
N THR A 373 -6.83 6.52 6.63
CA THR A 373 -7.54 5.41 5.97
C THR A 373 -9.02 5.38 6.37
N CYS A 374 -9.31 5.54 7.67
CA CYS A 374 -10.68 5.52 8.20
C CYS A 374 -11.52 6.69 7.69
N ILE A 375 -10.98 7.91 7.71
CA ILE A 375 -11.66 9.10 7.15
C ILE A 375 -11.92 8.90 5.66
N SER A 376 -10.94 8.42 4.92
CA SER A 376 -11.06 8.17 3.48
C SER A 376 -12.19 7.18 3.16
N LEU A 377 -12.26 6.07 3.90
CA LEU A 377 -13.29 5.05 3.71
C LEU A 377 -14.69 5.58 4.08
N ASP A 378 -14.82 6.31 5.19
CA ASP A 378 -16.11 6.87 5.60
C ASP A 378 -16.62 7.89 4.58
N LEU A 379 -15.73 8.68 4.00
CA LEU A 379 -16.09 9.61 2.93
C LEU A 379 -16.56 8.88 1.66
N VAL A 380 -15.91 7.77 1.30
CA VAL A 380 -16.34 6.91 0.18
C VAL A 380 -17.73 6.32 0.46
N ARG A 381 -17.95 5.78 1.67
CA ARG A 381 -19.26 5.26 2.08
C ARG A 381 -20.35 6.33 2.01
N TRP A 382 -20.08 7.52 2.55
CA TRP A 382 -20.99 8.65 2.52
C TRP A 382 -21.44 8.99 1.10
N ARG A 383 -20.51 9.01 0.15
CA ARG A 383 -20.79 9.35 -1.26
C ARG A 383 -21.53 8.24 -2.01
N GLU A 384 -21.31 6.97 -1.64
CA GLU A 384 -21.90 5.83 -2.34
C GLU A 384 -23.31 5.49 -1.85
N TYR A 385 -23.65 5.77 -0.60
CA TYR A 385 -24.95 5.43 -0.05
C TYR A 385 -26.04 6.35 -0.60
N LYS A 386 -26.77 5.86 -1.60
CA LYS A 386 -27.92 6.57 -2.20
C LYS A 386 -29.19 6.46 -1.37
N ARG A 387 -29.35 5.39 -0.58
CA ARG A 387 -30.51 5.13 0.29
C ARG A 387 -30.03 4.81 1.70
N TRP A 388 -30.49 5.60 2.65
CA TRP A 388 -30.15 5.49 4.07
C TRP A 388 -31.21 4.66 4.81
N SER A 389 -31.12 3.32 4.72
CA SER A 389 -31.90 2.44 5.56
C SER A 389 -31.36 2.41 7.00
N PRO A 390 -32.17 2.02 8.01
CA PRO A 390 -31.70 1.95 9.40
C PRO A 390 -30.41 1.12 9.58
N GLY A 391 -30.30 -0.02 8.88
CA GLY A 391 -29.11 -0.86 8.91
C GLY A 391 -27.87 -0.18 8.30
N VAL A 392 -28.04 0.60 7.21
CA VAL A 392 -26.96 1.38 6.60
C VAL A 392 -26.51 2.50 7.53
N ILE A 393 -27.46 3.19 8.17
CA ILE A 393 -27.17 4.23 9.16
C ILE A 393 -26.36 3.64 10.33
N ALA A 394 -26.82 2.54 10.90
CA ALA A 394 -26.13 1.86 12.01
C ALA A 394 -24.69 1.46 11.62
N PHE A 395 -24.52 0.82 10.44
CA PHE A 395 -23.21 0.41 9.97
C PHE A 395 -22.27 1.61 9.70
N PHE A 396 -22.79 2.69 9.13
CA PHE A 396 -22.05 3.92 8.90
C PHE A 396 -21.66 4.59 10.23
N SER A 397 -22.58 4.69 11.19
CA SER A 397 -22.33 5.27 12.51
C SER A 397 -21.26 4.51 13.29
N VAL A 398 -21.25 3.16 13.24
CA VAL A 398 -20.19 2.35 13.81
C VAL A 398 -18.84 2.66 13.12
N GLY A 399 -18.85 2.85 11.80
CA GLY A 399 -17.66 3.26 11.05
C GLY A 399 -17.12 4.62 11.51
N VAL A 400 -17.99 5.62 11.64
CA VAL A 400 -17.60 6.98 12.12
C VAL A 400 -17.12 6.91 13.57
N LEU A 401 -17.81 6.14 14.44
CA LEU A 401 -17.35 5.92 15.81
C LEU A 401 -15.93 5.33 15.84
N THR A 402 -15.65 4.34 15.00
CA THR A 402 -14.29 3.78 14.88
C THR A 402 -13.27 4.85 14.53
N THR A 403 -13.60 5.69 13.55
CA THR A 403 -12.73 6.80 13.13
C THR A 403 -12.47 7.77 14.28
N LEU A 404 -13.50 8.15 15.04
CA LEU A 404 -13.37 9.03 16.19
C LEU A 404 -12.49 8.43 17.29
N LEU A 405 -12.68 7.14 17.61
CA LEU A 405 -11.86 6.44 18.61
C LEU A 405 -10.38 6.40 18.20
N VAL A 406 -10.08 6.19 16.92
CA VAL A 406 -8.70 6.20 16.42
C VAL A 406 -8.12 7.61 16.40
N ILE A 407 -8.91 8.64 16.05
CA ILE A 407 -8.48 10.05 16.14
C ILE A 407 -8.13 10.40 17.59
N ILE A 408 -8.99 10.02 18.53
CA ILE A 408 -8.74 10.24 19.97
C ILE A 408 -7.42 9.57 20.39
N ALA A 409 -7.21 8.31 20.01
CA ALA A 409 -5.97 7.59 20.29
C ALA A 409 -4.74 8.30 19.70
N TRP A 410 -4.86 8.82 18.47
CA TRP A 410 -3.78 9.56 17.83
C TRP A 410 -3.48 10.88 18.57
N MET A 411 -4.51 11.65 18.89
CA MET A 411 -4.36 12.91 19.65
C MET A 411 -3.72 12.69 21.03
N ILE A 412 -4.11 11.60 21.71
CA ILE A 412 -3.50 11.19 22.97
C ILE A 412 -2.00 10.95 22.80
N ASN A 413 -1.61 10.17 21.79
CA ASN A 413 -0.19 9.90 21.54
C ASN A 413 0.59 11.15 21.14
N LEU A 414 0.00 12.06 20.34
CA LEU A 414 0.62 13.33 20.01
C LEU A 414 0.93 14.17 21.25
N TYR A 415 0.06 14.13 22.26
CA TYR A 415 0.22 14.90 23.48
C TYR A 415 1.17 14.21 24.48
N PHE A 416 0.97 12.91 24.76
CA PHE A 416 1.72 12.19 25.80
C PHE A 416 3.06 11.64 25.34
N LYS A 417 3.31 11.56 24.03
CA LYS A 417 4.59 11.11 23.45
C LYS A 417 5.23 12.21 22.59
N PRO A 418 5.75 13.29 23.23
CA PRO A 418 6.29 14.45 22.49
C PRO A 418 7.46 14.07 21.58
N ASP A 419 8.28 13.10 21.95
CA ASP A 419 9.42 12.69 21.11
C ASP A 419 8.97 11.91 19.86
N ALA A 420 7.90 11.10 19.95
CA ALA A 420 7.26 10.51 18.80
C ALA A 420 6.68 11.59 17.87
N THR A 421 6.06 12.61 18.45
CA THR A 421 5.48 13.72 17.69
C THR A 421 6.55 14.55 16.99
N LYS A 422 7.67 14.84 17.66
CA LYS A 422 8.80 15.57 17.06
C LYS A 422 9.45 14.74 15.94
N PHE A 423 9.74 13.47 16.20
CA PHE A 423 10.37 12.56 15.22
C PHE A 423 9.45 12.30 14.01
N GLY A 424 8.26 11.77 14.25
CA GLY A 424 7.31 11.44 13.19
C GLY A 424 6.80 12.66 12.45
N GLY A 425 6.50 13.75 13.19
CA GLY A 425 6.12 15.05 12.63
C GLY A 425 7.24 15.66 11.81
N GLY A 426 8.49 15.61 12.29
CA GLY A 426 9.67 16.08 11.56
C GLY A 426 9.87 15.33 10.26
N LEU A 427 9.84 13.99 10.29
CA LEU A 427 9.93 13.17 9.07
C LEU A 427 8.78 13.45 8.11
N THR A 428 7.56 13.64 8.63
CA THR A 428 6.39 13.98 7.82
C THR A 428 6.57 15.33 7.14
N VAL A 429 7.00 16.35 7.86
CA VAL A 429 7.27 17.69 7.30
C VAL A 429 8.37 17.62 6.23
N ILE A 430 9.46 16.91 6.48
CA ILE A 430 10.53 16.69 5.49
C ILE A 430 9.97 15.99 4.25
N GLY A 431 9.20 14.92 4.43
CA GLY A 431 8.57 14.18 3.34
C GLY A 431 7.58 15.04 2.53
N LEU A 432 6.78 15.86 3.20
CA LEU A 432 5.86 16.81 2.55
C LEU A 432 6.62 17.88 1.77
N ILE A 433 7.66 18.49 2.34
CA ILE A 433 8.49 19.48 1.66
C ILE A 433 9.16 18.87 0.45
N ALA A 434 9.80 17.70 0.60
CA ALA A 434 10.42 16.98 -0.51
C ALA A 434 9.39 16.62 -1.60
N GLY A 435 8.20 16.13 -1.19
CA GLY A 435 7.12 15.81 -2.10
C GLY A 435 6.59 17.03 -2.85
N LEU A 436 6.33 18.12 -2.16
CA LEU A 436 5.81 19.36 -2.77
C LEU A 436 6.84 20.02 -3.69
N THR A 437 8.12 20.05 -3.30
CA THR A 437 9.19 20.62 -4.14
C THR A 437 9.41 19.78 -5.41
N THR A 438 9.45 18.44 -5.27
CA THR A 438 9.55 17.52 -6.40
C THR A 438 8.33 17.64 -7.31
N TYR A 439 7.13 17.70 -6.75
CA TYR A 439 5.89 17.88 -7.50
C TYR A 439 5.92 19.19 -8.32
N ARG A 440 6.28 20.33 -7.69
CA ARG A 440 6.43 21.62 -8.37
C ARG A 440 7.46 21.57 -9.49
N TYR A 441 8.62 20.94 -9.22
CA TYR A 441 9.67 20.77 -10.22
C TYR A 441 9.19 19.99 -11.44
N TYR A 442 8.50 18.86 -11.25
CA TYR A 442 7.97 18.08 -12.36
C TYR A 442 6.75 18.72 -13.00
N ARG A 443 5.88 19.39 -12.25
CA ARG A 443 4.73 20.10 -12.78
C ARG A 443 5.14 21.12 -13.84
N ASN A 444 6.16 21.90 -13.57
CA ASN A 444 6.66 22.90 -14.51
C ASN A 444 7.31 22.31 -15.77
N ARG A 445 7.62 21.01 -15.76
CA ARG A 445 8.23 20.26 -16.88
C ARG A 445 7.29 19.27 -17.52
N ARG A 446 6.08 19.13 -17.02
CA ARG A 446 5.08 18.24 -17.60
C ARG A 446 4.50 18.86 -18.86
N PRO A 447 4.15 18.01 -19.86
CA PRO A 447 3.43 18.50 -21.02
C PRO A 447 2.07 19.07 -20.59
N ALA A 448 1.61 20.09 -21.28
CA ALA A 448 0.24 20.59 -21.14
C ALA A 448 -0.73 19.53 -21.65
N VAL A 449 -1.45 18.88 -20.75
CA VAL A 449 -2.48 17.88 -21.09
C VAL A 449 -3.83 18.53 -21.09
N PHE A 450 -4.59 18.30 -22.15
CA PHE A 450 -5.99 18.74 -22.28
C PHE A 450 -6.90 17.63 -21.75
N PRO A 451 -7.53 17.82 -20.58
CA PRO A 451 -8.50 16.86 -20.08
C PRO A 451 -9.83 17.04 -20.82
N VAL A 452 -10.38 15.95 -21.34
CA VAL A 452 -11.77 15.91 -21.79
C VAL A 452 -12.67 16.03 -20.56
N SER A 453 -13.77 16.81 -20.65
CA SER A 453 -14.67 16.99 -19.52
C SER A 453 -15.19 15.65 -19.00
N PHE A 454 -15.20 15.49 -17.68
CA PHE A 454 -15.73 14.28 -17.02
C PHE A 454 -17.26 14.14 -17.17
N ARG A 455 -17.97 15.22 -17.52
CA ARG A 455 -19.41 15.22 -17.75
C ARG A 455 -19.70 14.79 -19.19
N PRO A 456 -20.41 13.66 -19.42
CA PRO A 456 -20.66 13.17 -20.77
C PRO A 456 -21.28 14.21 -21.71
N GLN A 457 -22.14 15.08 -21.17
CA GLN A 457 -22.82 16.14 -21.95
C GLN A 457 -21.85 17.21 -22.48
N ARG A 458 -20.78 17.52 -21.75
CA ARG A 458 -19.77 18.52 -22.12
C ARG A 458 -18.53 17.91 -22.77
N ALA A 459 -18.42 16.58 -22.81
CA ALA A 459 -17.22 15.91 -23.30
C ALA A 459 -16.93 16.24 -24.77
N LYS A 460 -17.95 16.20 -25.62
CA LYS A 460 -17.82 16.52 -27.05
C LYS A 460 -17.40 17.97 -27.28
N GLU A 461 -18.04 18.92 -26.59
CA GLU A 461 -17.68 20.34 -26.64
C GLU A 461 -16.24 20.59 -26.19
N SER A 462 -15.81 19.94 -25.12
CA SER A 462 -14.44 19.99 -24.61
C SER A 462 -13.42 19.47 -25.64
N ILE A 463 -13.74 18.39 -26.38
CA ILE A 463 -12.91 17.85 -27.46
C ILE A 463 -12.80 18.84 -28.59
N ALA A 464 -13.95 19.40 -29.06
CA ALA A 464 -14.00 20.37 -30.13
C ALA A 464 -13.20 21.63 -29.79
N THR A 465 -13.32 22.16 -28.56
CA THR A 465 -12.58 23.33 -28.09
C THR A 465 -11.06 23.06 -28.03
N ALA A 466 -10.65 21.88 -27.54
CA ALA A 466 -9.23 21.55 -27.39
C ALA A 466 -8.53 21.24 -28.72
N LEU A 467 -9.20 20.62 -29.66
CA LEU A 467 -8.64 20.04 -30.86
C LEU A 467 -9.18 20.59 -32.17
N GLY A 468 -10.31 21.34 -32.15
CA GLY A 468 -11.00 21.85 -33.35
C GLY A 468 -10.16 22.82 -34.19
N SER A 469 -9.08 23.39 -33.62
CA SER A 469 -8.16 24.25 -34.39
C SER A 469 -7.08 23.46 -35.15
N MET A 470 -7.07 22.13 -35.05
CA MET A 470 -6.07 21.29 -35.73
C MET A 470 -6.44 21.06 -37.19
N ARG A 471 -5.45 21.18 -38.07
CA ARG A 471 -5.66 20.90 -39.49
C ARG A 471 -5.73 19.39 -39.72
N SER A 472 -6.76 18.98 -40.46
CA SER A 472 -6.97 17.59 -40.86
C SER A 472 -5.77 17.05 -41.66
N GLY A 473 -5.30 15.86 -41.37
CA GLY A 473 -4.24 15.17 -42.10
C GLY A 473 -2.80 15.61 -41.78
N GLU A 474 -2.60 16.58 -40.90
CA GLU A 474 -1.24 17.04 -40.52
C GLU A 474 -0.68 16.34 -39.27
N HIS A 475 -1.47 15.49 -38.61
CA HIS A 475 -1.13 14.91 -37.32
C HIS A 475 -1.21 13.39 -37.32
N VAL A 476 -0.35 12.78 -36.53
CA VAL A 476 -0.42 11.37 -36.15
C VAL A 476 -1.16 11.26 -34.81
N LEU A 477 -2.19 10.44 -34.74
CA LEU A 477 -2.87 10.12 -33.48
C LEU A 477 -2.21 8.88 -32.85
N VAL A 478 -1.86 8.98 -31.58
CA VAL A 478 -1.19 7.93 -30.81
C VAL A 478 -2.03 7.55 -29.62
N ILE A 479 -2.50 6.32 -29.56
CA ILE A 479 -3.23 5.82 -28.39
C ILE A 479 -2.22 5.14 -27.47
N LEU A 480 -2.02 5.72 -26.29
CA LEU A 480 -1.09 5.21 -25.30
C LEU A 480 -1.73 4.07 -24.51
N PRO A 481 -1.15 2.85 -24.51
CA PRO A 481 -1.64 1.72 -23.74
C PRO A 481 -1.36 1.86 -22.25
N HIS A 482 -2.05 1.06 -21.44
CA HIS A 482 -1.85 1.05 -19.98
C HIS A 482 -0.55 0.34 -19.56
N GLU A 483 -0.07 -0.60 -20.36
CA GLU A 483 1.15 -1.34 -20.08
C GLU A 483 2.39 -0.53 -20.46
N GLN A 484 3.37 -0.43 -19.56
CA GLN A 484 4.55 0.42 -19.73
C GLN A 484 5.42 0.03 -20.94
N LEU A 485 5.69 -1.27 -21.12
CA LEU A 485 6.52 -1.76 -22.24
C LEU A 485 5.83 -1.49 -23.57
N ALA A 486 4.53 -1.76 -23.64
CA ALA A 486 3.72 -1.45 -24.81
C ALA A 486 3.68 0.05 -25.13
N ALA A 487 3.65 0.91 -24.11
CA ALA A 487 3.69 2.36 -24.29
C ALA A 487 5.01 2.83 -24.92
N GLU A 488 6.15 2.27 -24.51
CA GLU A 488 7.45 2.63 -25.10
C GLU A 488 7.54 2.24 -26.58
N ALA A 489 7.05 1.04 -26.92
CA ALA A 489 6.99 0.58 -28.32
C ALA A 489 6.09 1.47 -29.19
N VAL A 490 4.90 1.82 -28.69
CA VAL A 490 3.95 2.70 -29.39
C VAL A 490 4.54 4.10 -29.56
N ILE A 491 5.19 4.67 -28.55
CA ILE A 491 5.81 5.99 -28.61
C ILE A 491 6.97 6.02 -29.61
N ALA A 492 7.80 4.96 -29.64
CA ALA A 492 8.92 4.85 -30.58
C ALA A 492 8.42 4.79 -32.04
N GLU A 493 7.36 4.06 -32.30
CA GLU A 493 6.73 3.98 -33.63
C GLU A 493 6.06 5.31 -34.01
N ALA A 494 5.37 5.93 -33.06
CA ALA A 494 4.77 7.26 -33.25
C ALA A 494 5.79 8.33 -33.59
N ALA A 495 6.96 8.30 -32.95
CA ALA A 495 8.03 9.26 -33.25
C ALA A 495 8.60 9.08 -34.66
N ARG A 496 8.66 7.85 -35.16
CA ARG A 496 9.02 7.54 -36.57
C ARG A 496 7.95 8.02 -37.55
N ALA A 497 6.68 7.73 -37.24
CA ALA A 497 5.55 8.13 -38.10
C ALA A 497 5.36 9.66 -38.18
N ALA A 498 5.61 10.34 -37.08
CA ALA A 498 5.43 11.79 -36.96
C ALA A 498 6.62 12.62 -37.47
N SER A 499 7.58 12.03 -38.18
CA SER A 499 8.76 12.73 -38.72
C SER A 499 8.35 13.98 -39.50
N GLY A 500 8.62 15.18 -38.95
CA GLY A 500 8.26 16.48 -39.53
C GLY A 500 6.78 16.89 -39.37
N ARG A 501 5.93 16.07 -38.78
CA ARG A 501 4.50 16.33 -38.51
C ARG A 501 4.24 16.47 -37.03
N GLY A 502 3.02 16.92 -36.66
CA GLY A 502 2.57 16.92 -35.28
C GLY A 502 2.03 15.56 -34.82
N ALA A 503 2.07 15.31 -33.52
CA ALA A 503 1.45 14.12 -32.93
C ALA A 503 0.49 14.50 -31.79
N VAL A 504 -0.63 13.76 -31.70
CA VAL A 504 -1.58 13.83 -30.61
C VAL A 504 -1.50 12.54 -29.81
N PHE A 505 -0.97 12.62 -28.61
CA PHE A 505 -0.90 11.51 -27.68
C PHE A 505 -2.17 11.47 -26.84
N LEU A 506 -2.95 10.42 -26.98
CA LEU A 506 -4.19 10.19 -26.26
C LEU A 506 -4.00 9.07 -25.25
N TYR A 507 -4.43 9.32 -24.02
CA TYR A 507 -4.51 8.30 -22.98
C TYR A 507 -5.96 8.24 -22.46
N ARG A 508 -6.52 7.02 -22.39
CA ARG A 508 -7.83 6.79 -21.82
C ARG A 508 -7.66 6.23 -20.42
N GLY A 509 -8.16 6.94 -19.41
CA GLY A 509 -8.11 6.51 -18.01
C GLY A 509 -8.88 5.20 -17.77
N VAL A 510 -8.49 4.47 -16.74
CA VAL A 510 -9.21 3.29 -16.27
C VAL A 510 -10.43 3.73 -15.46
N ARG A 511 -11.57 3.08 -15.67
CA ARG A 511 -12.74 3.30 -14.83
C ARG A 511 -12.55 2.64 -13.48
N HIS A 512 -12.39 3.44 -12.44
CA HIS A 512 -12.41 2.97 -11.06
C HIS A 512 -13.85 3.07 -10.52
N PRO A 513 -14.48 1.97 -10.08
CA PRO A 513 -15.87 1.96 -9.65
C PRO A 513 -16.18 2.91 -8.51
N HIS A 514 -15.19 3.22 -7.67
CA HIS A 514 -15.31 4.05 -6.46
C HIS A 514 -14.74 5.46 -6.62
N GLN A 515 -14.34 5.85 -7.83
CA GLN A 515 -13.79 7.17 -8.10
C GLN A 515 -14.92 8.16 -8.36
N HIS A 516 -15.08 9.16 -7.49
CA HIS A 516 -16.05 10.23 -7.67
C HIS A 516 -15.49 11.32 -8.59
N HIS A 517 -16.06 11.43 -9.77
CA HIS A 517 -15.58 12.32 -10.83
C HIS A 517 -15.81 13.80 -10.56
N GLU A 518 -16.80 14.14 -9.72
CA GLU A 518 -17.15 15.54 -9.41
C GLU A 518 -16.04 16.31 -8.67
N LEU A 519 -15.20 15.61 -7.90
CA LEU A 519 -14.04 16.21 -7.23
C LEU A 519 -12.81 16.36 -8.15
N LEU A 520 -12.86 15.80 -9.35
CA LEU A 520 -11.76 15.83 -10.31
C LEU A 520 -11.75 17.10 -11.16
N GLU A 521 -12.84 17.88 -11.15
CA GLU A 521 -12.93 19.13 -11.91
C GLU A 521 -12.09 20.26 -11.29
N VAL A 522 -11.62 20.09 -10.05
CA VAL A 522 -10.80 21.08 -9.33
C VAL A 522 -9.34 20.67 -9.34
N GLY A 523 -8.53 21.24 -10.20
CA GLY A 523 -7.08 20.96 -10.32
C GLY A 523 -6.72 20.16 -11.57
N ASP A 524 -5.54 19.56 -11.58
CA ASP A 524 -5.09 18.67 -12.68
C ASP A 524 -5.85 17.33 -12.60
N PRO A 525 -6.88 17.09 -13.42
CA PRO A 525 -7.79 15.95 -13.26
C PRO A 525 -7.12 14.60 -13.49
N TYR A 526 -6.03 14.55 -14.26
CA TYR A 526 -5.26 13.33 -14.48
C TYR A 526 -4.23 13.01 -13.38
N LEU A 527 -4.03 13.89 -12.39
CA LEU A 527 -3.15 13.61 -11.25
C LEU A 527 -3.58 12.40 -10.42
N LYS A 528 -4.87 12.09 -10.44
CA LYS A 528 -5.42 10.89 -9.78
C LYS A 528 -5.23 9.61 -10.60
N ASP A 529 -4.86 9.74 -11.87
CA ASP A 529 -4.52 8.64 -12.76
C ASP A 529 -3.00 8.59 -12.97
N TYR A 530 -2.33 7.84 -12.10
CA TYR A 530 -0.87 7.73 -12.10
C TYR A 530 -0.33 7.11 -13.39
N ALA A 531 -1.08 6.20 -13.98
CA ALA A 531 -0.72 5.58 -15.24
C ALA A 531 -0.74 6.62 -16.37
N ALA A 532 -1.72 7.54 -16.36
CA ALA A 532 -1.77 8.66 -17.30
C ALA A 532 -0.57 9.61 -17.13
N VAL A 533 -0.25 9.97 -15.88
CA VAL A 533 0.89 10.85 -15.58
C VAL A 533 2.20 10.24 -16.08
N ASP A 534 2.39 8.93 -15.87
CA ASP A 534 3.58 8.21 -16.32
C ASP A 534 3.62 8.12 -17.84
N ALA A 535 2.52 7.70 -18.47
CA ALA A 535 2.42 7.57 -19.92
C ALA A 535 2.72 8.89 -20.65
N PHE A 536 2.10 10.01 -20.24
CA PHE A 536 2.36 11.32 -20.84
C PHE A 536 3.80 11.81 -20.59
N SER A 537 4.34 11.56 -19.41
CA SER A 537 5.73 11.94 -19.10
C SER A 537 6.73 11.16 -19.94
N ARG A 538 6.50 9.87 -20.19
CA ARG A 538 7.32 9.04 -21.08
C ARG A 538 7.18 9.48 -22.54
N ALA A 539 5.94 9.74 -22.96
CA ALA A 539 5.69 10.24 -24.31
C ALA A 539 6.44 11.57 -24.55
N GLU A 540 6.39 12.51 -23.60
CA GLU A 540 7.17 13.74 -23.70
C GLU A 540 8.68 13.49 -23.75
N LEU A 541 9.21 12.63 -22.86
CA LEU A 541 10.64 12.36 -22.78
C LEU A 541 11.18 11.74 -24.09
N LEU A 542 10.48 10.76 -24.63
CA LEU A 542 10.91 9.98 -25.79
C LEU A 542 10.65 10.72 -27.12
N SER A 543 9.56 11.50 -27.23
CA SER A 543 9.21 12.19 -28.47
C SER A 543 9.74 13.61 -28.58
N ARG A 544 10.22 14.22 -27.49
CA ARG A 544 10.59 15.63 -27.42
C ARG A 544 11.54 16.12 -28.52
N LYS A 545 12.52 15.30 -28.88
CA LYS A 545 13.51 15.64 -29.91
C LYS A 545 13.05 15.32 -31.33
N LEU A 546 12.06 14.42 -31.48
CA LEU A 546 11.68 13.86 -32.78
C LEU A 546 10.37 14.46 -33.31
N VAL A 547 9.51 14.94 -32.42
CA VAL A 547 8.19 15.49 -32.78
C VAL A 547 8.06 16.91 -32.24
N PRO A 548 8.19 17.95 -33.05
CA PRO A 548 8.15 19.34 -32.59
C PRO A 548 6.77 19.75 -32.05
N ASN A 549 5.69 19.41 -32.76
CA ASN A 549 4.32 19.76 -32.39
C ASN A 549 3.62 18.58 -31.70
N ARG A 550 3.64 18.57 -30.37
CA ARG A 550 3.00 17.53 -29.54
C ARG A 550 1.81 18.10 -28.80
N ARG A 551 0.72 17.35 -28.79
CA ARG A 551 -0.45 17.60 -27.93
C ARG A 551 -0.80 16.35 -27.16
N TYR A 552 -1.31 16.52 -25.94
CA TYR A 552 -1.65 15.44 -25.04
C TYR A 552 -3.10 15.56 -24.64
N VAL A 553 -3.87 14.47 -24.78
CA VAL A 553 -5.31 14.44 -24.51
C VAL A 553 -5.61 13.33 -23.53
N TYR A 554 -6.22 13.67 -22.41
CA TYR A 554 -6.69 12.73 -21.41
C TYR A 554 -8.19 12.53 -21.55
N VAL A 555 -8.60 11.28 -21.80
CA VAL A 555 -10.01 10.88 -21.84
C VAL A 555 -10.34 10.14 -20.53
N PRO A 556 -11.21 10.66 -19.66
CA PRO A 556 -11.58 10.02 -18.41
C PRO A 556 -12.19 8.63 -18.60
N GLY A 557 -11.84 7.68 -17.73
CA GLY A 557 -12.30 6.29 -17.84
C GLY A 557 -13.79 6.06 -17.58
N ASN A 558 -14.50 7.04 -16.99
CA ASN A 558 -15.95 7.01 -16.81
C ASN A 558 -16.72 7.31 -18.10
N LEU A 559 -16.07 7.94 -19.08
CA LEU A 559 -16.68 8.22 -20.35
C LEU A 559 -16.80 6.96 -21.23
N PRO A 560 -17.81 6.88 -22.10
CA PRO A 560 -17.93 5.82 -23.07
C PRO A 560 -16.68 5.70 -23.97
N ARG A 561 -16.41 4.50 -24.49
CA ARG A 561 -15.26 4.26 -25.40
C ARG A 561 -15.38 5.08 -26.69
N GLU A 562 -16.59 5.39 -27.08
CA GLU A 562 -16.93 6.24 -28.25
C GLU A 562 -16.32 7.64 -28.19
N MET A 563 -15.92 8.11 -26.99
CA MET A 563 -15.24 9.40 -26.87
C MET A 563 -13.83 9.39 -27.46
N VAL A 564 -13.17 8.24 -27.51
CA VAL A 564 -11.90 8.07 -28.24
C VAL A 564 -12.13 8.22 -29.74
N ALA A 565 -13.22 7.63 -30.24
CA ALA A 565 -13.63 7.78 -31.63
C ALA A 565 -13.99 9.24 -31.98
N GLU A 566 -14.55 10.01 -31.04
CA GLU A 566 -14.83 11.44 -31.22
C GLU A 566 -13.56 12.29 -31.32
N VAL A 567 -12.54 11.97 -30.46
CA VAL A 567 -11.22 12.59 -30.58
C VAL A 567 -10.61 12.28 -31.96
N TRP A 568 -10.70 11.03 -32.41
CA TRP A 568 -10.21 10.61 -33.73
C TRP A 568 -10.89 11.40 -34.86
N ARG A 569 -12.24 11.54 -34.83
CA ARG A 569 -12.96 12.32 -35.82
C ARG A 569 -12.57 13.78 -35.83
N THR A 570 -12.39 14.39 -34.65
CA THR A 570 -12.02 15.81 -34.52
C THR A 570 -10.59 16.07 -35.01
N VAL A 571 -9.64 15.19 -34.68
CA VAL A 571 -8.24 15.30 -35.14
C VAL A 571 -8.11 14.97 -36.62
N SER A 572 -8.98 14.10 -37.15
CA SER A 572 -8.91 13.56 -38.52
C SER A 572 -7.48 13.22 -38.94
N PRO A 573 -6.82 12.29 -38.23
CA PRO A 573 -5.38 12.01 -38.42
C PRO A 573 -5.14 11.29 -39.74
N LEU A 574 -3.99 11.52 -40.36
CA LEU A 574 -3.55 10.74 -41.53
C LEU A 574 -3.14 9.33 -41.11
N GLU A 575 -2.51 9.24 -39.96
CA GLU A 575 -1.95 8.01 -39.42
C GLU A 575 -2.33 7.85 -37.94
N THR A 576 -2.67 6.62 -37.55
CA THR A 576 -2.97 6.29 -36.14
C THR A 576 -2.07 5.16 -35.68
N VAL A 577 -1.40 5.31 -34.55
CA VAL A 577 -0.53 4.30 -33.93
C VAL A 577 -1.20 3.80 -32.65
N VAL A 578 -1.40 2.48 -32.56
CA VAL A 578 -2.17 1.85 -31.50
C VAL A 578 -1.69 0.41 -31.27
N THR A 579 -1.94 -0.16 -30.10
CA THR A 579 -1.74 -1.60 -29.87
C THR A 579 -2.88 -2.44 -30.46
N ASP A 580 -2.63 -3.73 -30.71
CA ASP A 580 -3.68 -4.67 -31.18
C ASP A 580 -4.88 -4.74 -30.21
N GLU A 581 -4.62 -4.62 -28.91
CA GLU A 581 -5.66 -4.66 -27.86
C GLU A 581 -6.54 -3.40 -27.86
N ASP A 582 -5.97 -2.24 -28.19
CA ASP A 582 -6.64 -0.94 -28.11
C ASP A 582 -7.32 -0.51 -29.42
N GLN A 583 -7.11 -1.24 -30.53
CA GLN A 583 -7.70 -0.91 -31.84
C GLN A 583 -9.24 -0.83 -31.79
N GLY A 584 -9.88 -1.62 -30.91
CA GLY A 584 -11.34 -1.63 -30.75
C GLY A 584 -11.93 -0.34 -30.19
N MET A 585 -11.10 0.65 -29.81
CA MET A 585 -11.54 1.99 -29.41
C MET A 585 -11.77 2.92 -30.61
N LEU A 586 -11.27 2.56 -31.79
CA LEU A 586 -11.37 3.36 -33.00
C LEU A 586 -12.64 3.07 -33.80
N PRO A 587 -13.17 4.05 -34.54
CA PRO A 587 -14.32 3.82 -35.41
C PRO A 587 -13.93 2.91 -36.59
N PRO A 588 -14.84 2.09 -37.14
CA PRO A 588 -14.57 1.22 -38.30
C PRO A 588 -13.97 1.95 -39.51
N MET A 589 -14.31 3.22 -39.69
CA MET A 589 -13.80 4.08 -40.77
C MET A 589 -12.33 4.48 -40.60
N ALA A 590 -11.72 4.20 -39.43
CA ALA A 590 -10.32 4.52 -39.16
C ALA A 590 -9.34 3.60 -39.89
N ILE A 591 -9.83 2.52 -40.53
CA ILE A 591 -9.00 1.41 -41.01
C ILE A 591 -9.16 1.27 -42.53
N ASP A 592 -8.24 1.88 -43.31
CA ASP A 592 -8.12 1.55 -44.74
C ASP A 592 -6.96 0.59 -45.02
N ARG A 593 -5.85 0.79 -44.34
CA ARG A 593 -4.64 -0.02 -44.46
C ARG A 593 -3.97 -0.16 -43.11
N ILE A 594 -3.67 -1.40 -42.72
CA ILE A 594 -2.96 -1.69 -41.46
C ILE A 594 -1.56 -2.23 -41.78
N ARG A 595 -0.55 -1.63 -41.16
CA ARG A 595 0.80 -2.20 -41.08
C ARG A 595 1.03 -2.69 -39.64
N ARG A 596 1.42 -3.95 -39.50
CA ARG A 596 1.68 -4.57 -38.20
C ARG A 596 3.19 -4.65 -37.96
N HIS A 597 3.64 -4.23 -36.76
CA HIS A 597 5.00 -4.38 -36.31
C HIS A 597 5.02 -5.02 -34.93
N THR A 598 5.99 -5.91 -34.69
CA THR A 598 6.23 -6.43 -33.35
C THR A 598 7.51 -5.80 -32.82
N LEU A 599 7.38 -5.00 -31.76
CA LEU A 599 8.45 -4.32 -31.07
C LEU A 599 8.47 -4.78 -29.62
N GLU A 600 9.61 -5.31 -29.16
CA GLU A 600 9.79 -5.77 -27.77
C GLU A 600 8.68 -6.70 -27.25
N GLY A 601 8.15 -7.57 -28.12
CA GLY A 601 7.06 -8.49 -27.78
C GLY A 601 5.65 -7.87 -27.84
N THR A 602 5.52 -6.58 -28.16
CA THR A 602 4.24 -5.89 -28.32
C THR A 602 3.89 -5.73 -29.80
N THR A 603 2.67 -6.12 -30.18
CA THR A 603 2.16 -5.88 -31.54
C THR A 603 1.63 -4.45 -31.64
N VAL A 604 2.32 -3.63 -32.41
CA VAL A 604 1.94 -2.25 -32.73
C VAL A 604 1.31 -2.19 -34.10
N LEU A 605 0.14 -1.57 -34.18
CA LEU A 605 -0.62 -1.34 -35.40
C LEU A 605 -0.41 0.10 -35.87
N HIS A 606 0.02 0.23 -37.10
CA HIS A 606 0.09 1.49 -37.80
C HIS A 606 -1.04 1.53 -38.84
N MET A 607 -2.02 2.39 -38.61
CA MET A 607 -3.25 2.49 -39.38
C MET A 607 -3.22 3.73 -40.23
N TYR A 608 -3.36 3.57 -41.52
CA TYR A 608 -3.41 4.66 -42.50
C TYR A 608 -4.85 4.94 -42.90
N THR A 609 -5.24 6.19 -42.89
CA THR A 609 -6.52 6.67 -43.36
C THR A 609 -6.37 7.17 -44.80
N SER A 610 -6.97 6.52 -45.77
CA SER A 610 -6.95 7.02 -47.15
C SER A 610 -7.84 8.24 -47.28
N LYS A 611 -7.25 9.30 -47.77
CA LYS A 611 -7.88 10.57 -48.19
C LYS A 611 -8.96 11.08 -47.23
N VAL A 612 -8.57 12.00 -46.38
CA VAL A 612 -9.51 12.91 -45.75
C VAL A 612 -10.35 13.58 -46.84
N ARG A 613 -11.54 13.08 -47.12
CA ARG A 613 -12.54 13.82 -47.89
C ARG A 613 -12.84 15.04 -47.06
N ALA A 614 -12.45 16.21 -47.57
CA ALA A 614 -12.96 17.47 -47.06
C ALA A 614 -14.47 17.34 -47.01
N MET A 615 -15.07 17.30 -45.82
CA MET A 615 -16.51 17.48 -45.70
C MET A 615 -16.83 18.86 -46.29
N PRO A 616 -17.77 18.98 -47.24
CA PRO A 616 -18.19 20.29 -47.68
C PRO A 616 -18.72 21.04 -46.45
N GLN A 617 -18.14 22.19 -46.18
CA GLN A 617 -18.75 23.17 -45.28
C GLN A 617 -20.15 23.39 -45.84
N SER A 618 -21.17 22.89 -45.12
CA SER A 618 -22.55 23.23 -45.42
C SER A 618 -22.67 24.75 -45.35
N ALA A 619 -22.88 25.35 -46.51
CA ALA A 619 -23.19 26.75 -46.66
C ALA A 619 -24.37 27.08 -45.72
N THR A 620 -24.12 27.98 -44.80
CA THR A 620 -25.14 28.70 -44.07
C THR A 620 -25.83 29.59 -45.11
N ALA A 621 -27.07 29.27 -45.42
CA ALA A 621 -28.07 30.21 -45.90
C ALA A 621 -29.10 30.40 -44.78
#